data_5adbc71f5cb868e46fda9d475a3e9bcd
#
_entry.id   5adbc71f5cb868e46fda9d475a3e9bcd
#
_cell.length_a   1.000
_cell.length_b   1.000
_cell.length_c   1.000
_cell.angle_alpha   90.00
_cell.angle_beta   90.00
_cell.angle_gamma   90.00
#
_symmetry.space_group_name_H-M   'P 1'
#
loop_
_entity.id
_entity.type
_entity.pdbx_description
1 polymer ?
#
loop_
_entity_poly.entity_id
_entity_poly.type
_entity_poly.pdbx_seq_one_letter_code
_entity_poly.pdbx_strand_id
1 'polypeptide(L)'
;ELAAPGGRVMSATPGNNYDRQSGTAEASAQVAGIAALVRQRVATDPAFAGKSAAEKNALVSNFLMGTAHPLADATREDGTFYSPRRVGAGLVDAVAATTSPVYPTVVGAADPSRPKADLGDGTQGWTFQVNLTNVSDTAHTYSLGGQVLSENV
;
A
#
# COMPACT_ATOMS: atom_id res chain seq x y z
N GLU A 1 -0.87 6.05 5.29
CA GLU A 1 -1.15 4.63 5.18
C GLU A 1 -0.07 3.87 4.36
N LEU A 2 0.86 4.62 3.75
CA LEU A 2 1.99 4.10 2.97
C LEU A 2 3.24 4.93 3.21
N ALA A 3 4.40 4.34 3.03
CA ALA A 3 5.69 5.02 2.95
C ALA A 3 6.14 5.10 1.49
N ALA A 4 6.84 6.19 1.15
CA ALA A 4 7.50 6.38 -0.13
C ALA A 4 8.78 7.20 0.07
N PRO A 5 9.73 7.15 -0.88
CA PRO A 5 10.93 7.97 -0.80
C PRO A 5 10.58 9.46 -0.76
N GLY A 6 11.02 10.16 0.27
CA GLY A 6 10.79 11.59 0.45
C GLY A 6 12.07 12.36 0.75
N GLY A 7 13.24 11.72 0.65
CA GLY A 7 14.53 12.33 0.94
C GLY A 7 15.27 12.75 -0.32
N ARG A 8 15.67 14.04 -0.40
CA ARG A 8 16.48 14.61 -1.49
C ARG A 8 15.88 14.37 -2.89
N VAL A 9 14.57 14.47 -3.00
CA VAL A 9 13.83 14.33 -4.26
C VAL A 9 14.07 15.58 -5.11
N MET A 10 14.50 15.40 -6.36
CA MET A 10 14.65 16.50 -7.31
C MET A 10 13.27 16.97 -7.75
N SER A 11 12.95 18.24 -7.50
CA SER A 11 11.65 18.84 -7.79
C SER A 11 11.81 20.19 -8.49
N ALA A 12 10.83 20.53 -9.31
CA ALA A 12 10.76 21.85 -9.91
C ALA A 12 10.48 22.93 -8.86
N THR A 13 11.17 24.05 -8.95
CA THR A 13 11.03 25.19 -8.04
C THR A 13 10.70 26.47 -8.82
N PRO A 14 10.16 27.50 -8.17
CA PRO A 14 9.89 28.80 -8.81
C PRO A 14 11.12 29.37 -9.52
N GLY A 15 10.90 30.09 -10.62
CA GLY A 15 11.98 30.70 -11.40
C GLY A 15 12.58 29.76 -12.45
N ASN A 16 11.83 28.73 -12.89
CA ASN A 16 12.28 27.75 -13.89
C ASN A 16 13.56 27.04 -13.47
N ASN A 17 13.60 26.61 -12.23
CA ASN A 17 14.74 25.97 -11.61
C ASN A 17 14.35 24.60 -11.04
N TYR A 18 15.35 23.82 -10.62
CA TYR A 18 15.17 22.52 -9.95
C TYR A 18 16.05 22.49 -8.70
N ASP A 19 15.51 21.93 -7.63
CA ASP A 19 16.25 21.75 -6.39
C ASP A 19 15.85 20.46 -5.69
N ARG A 20 16.69 20.03 -4.74
CA ARG A 20 16.44 18.83 -3.94
C ARG A 20 15.63 19.19 -2.70
N GLN A 21 14.43 18.64 -2.64
CA GLN A 21 13.53 18.81 -1.51
C GLN A 21 13.46 17.51 -0.67
N SER A 22 13.16 17.65 0.60
CA SER A 22 12.97 16.50 1.51
C SER A 22 11.78 16.74 2.39
N GLY A 23 10.87 15.78 2.42
CA GLY A 23 9.69 15.82 3.26
C GLY A 23 8.66 14.75 2.88
N THR A 24 7.64 14.67 3.69
CA THR A 24 6.46 13.81 3.40
C THR A 24 5.65 14.32 2.21
N ALA A 25 5.78 15.60 1.86
CA ALA A 25 5.16 16.18 0.67
C ALA A 25 5.72 15.55 -0.60
N GLU A 26 7.04 15.39 -0.71
CA GLU A 26 7.71 14.72 -1.83
C GLU A 26 7.33 13.24 -1.91
N ALA A 27 7.26 12.56 -0.77
CA ALA A 27 6.79 11.18 -0.70
C ALA A 27 5.33 11.05 -1.17
N SER A 28 4.47 11.96 -0.75
CA SER A 28 3.06 12.01 -1.17
C SER A 28 2.90 12.21 -2.68
N ALA A 29 3.71 13.09 -3.28
CA ALA A 29 3.70 13.31 -4.73
C ALA A 29 4.11 12.05 -5.51
N GLN A 30 5.07 11.26 -5.02
CA GLN A 30 5.45 9.98 -5.63
C GLN A 30 4.30 8.96 -5.56
N VAL A 31 3.67 8.82 -4.39
CA VAL A 31 2.51 7.93 -4.24
C VAL A 31 1.36 8.36 -5.16
N ALA A 32 1.13 9.67 -5.31
CA ALA A 32 0.10 10.19 -6.23
C ALA A 32 0.38 9.80 -7.69
N GLY A 33 1.65 9.84 -8.12
CA GLY A 33 2.06 9.37 -9.44
C GLY A 33 1.80 7.87 -9.64
N ILE A 34 2.17 7.05 -8.67
CA ILE A 34 1.93 5.59 -8.71
C ILE A 34 0.42 5.31 -8.69
N ALA A 35 -0.35 6.03 -7.87
CA ALA A 35 -1.80 5.91 -7.82
C ALA A 35 -2.47 6.23 -9.16
N ALA A 36 -1.94 7.19 -9.91
CA ALA A 36 -2.43 7.51 -11.26
C ALA A 36 -2.21 6.33 -12.23
N LEU A 37 -1.06 5.65 -12.16
CA LEU A 37 -0.80 4.44 -12.97
C LEU A 37 -1.72 3.27 -12.58
N VAL A 38 -1.91 3.02 -11.29
CA VAL A 38 -2.87 1.99 -10.82
C VAL A 38 -4.29 2.34 -11.26
N ARG A 39 -4.69 3.61 -11.17
CA ARG A 39 -5.99 4.09 -11.63
C ARG A 39 -6.17 3.88 -13.13
N GLN A 40 -5.17 4.15 -13.94
CA GLN A 40 -5.18 3.86 -15.37
C GLN A 40 -5.41 2.37 -15.63
N ARG A 41 -4.64 1.50 -14.97
CA ARG A 41 -4.84 0.04 -15.05
C ARG A 41 -6.28 -0.35 -14.74
N VAL A 42 -6.79 0.04 -13.57
CA VAL A 42 -8.16 -0.31 -13.13
C VAL A 42 -9.25 0.25 -14.07
N ALA A 43 -8.97 1.36 -14.74
CA ALA A 43 -9.90 1.95 -15.71
C ALA A 43 -9.93 1.21 -17.05
N THR A 44 -8.78 0.66 -17.49
CA THR A 44 -8.60 0.12 -18.85
C THR A 44 -8.57 -1.40 -18.93
N ASP A 45 -8.22 -2.08 -17.83
CA ASP A 45 -8.12 -3.54 -17.79
C ASP A 45 -9.55 -4.16 -17.81
N PRO A 46 -9.85 -5.06 -18.77
CA PRO A 46 -11.14 -5.74 -18.86
C PRO A 46 -11.56 -6.49 -17.60
N ALA A 47 -10.62 -6.95 -16.78
CA ALA A 47 -10.90 -7.62 -15.50
C ALA A 47 -11.72 -6.75 -14.53
N PHE A 48 -11.69 -5.43 -14.69
CA PHE A 48 -12.43 -4.47 -13.87
C PHE A 48 -13.59 -3.79 -14.59
N ALA A 49 -13.94 -4.21 -15.81
CA ALA A 49 -14.94 -3.54 -16.63
C ALA A 49 -16.32 -3.45 -15.97
N GLY A 50 -16.74 -4.49 -15.24
CA GLY A 50 -18.03 -4.55 -14.54
C GLY A 50 -18.10 -3.80 -13.21
N LYS A 51 -17.00 -3.18 -12.76
CA LYS A 51 -16.95 -2.50 -11.47
C LYS A 51 -17.41 -1.05 -11.57
N SER A 52 -18.13 -0.60 -10.56
CA SER A 52 -18.54 0.80 -10.39
C SER A 52 -17.32 1.72 -10.19
N ALA A 53 -17.53 3.03 -10.35
CA ALA A 53 -16.48 4.02 -10.09
C ALA A 53 -15.97 3.98 -8.64
N ALA A 54 -16.85 3.74 -7.67
CA ALA A 54 -16.50 3.63 -6.25
C ALA A 54 -15.61 2.39 -6.00
N GLU A 55 -15.98 1.23 -6.57
CA GLU A 55 -15.15 0.01 -6.47
C GLU A 55 -13.79 0.19 -7.14
N LYS A 56 -13.74 0.82 -8.31
CA LYS A 56 -12.49 1.12 -9.00
C LYS A 56 -11.58 2.05 -8.17
N ASN A 57 -12.14 3.05 -7.52
CA ASN A 57 -11.38 3.91 -6.61
C ASN A 57 -10.86 3.14 -5.38
N ALA A 58 -11.67 2.25 -4.81
CA ALA A 58 -11.25 1.39 -3.71
C ALA A 58 -10.09 0.46 -4.10
N LEU A 59 -10.11 -0.07 -5.32
CA LEU A 59 -9.04 -0.93 -5.85
C LEU A 59 -7.69 -0.22 -5.94
N VAL A 60 -7.65 1.08 -6.20
CA VAL A 60 -6.39 1.84 -6.20
C VAL A 60 -5.70 1.73 -4.85
N SER A 61 -6.42 1.99 -3.76
CA SER A 61 -5.86 1.86 -2.39
C SER A 61 -5.53 0.41 -2.05
N ASN A 62 -6.38 -0.54 -2.44
CA ASN A 62 -6.13 -1.96 -2.20
C ASN A 62 -4.86 -2.46 -2.88
N PHE A 63 -4.61 -2.10 -4.14
CA PHE A 63 -3.38 -2.48 -4.82
C PHE A 63 -2.15 -1.80 -4.20
N LEU A 64 -2.22 -0.50 -3.92
CA LEU A 64 -1.12 0.23 -3.31
C LEU A 64 -0.72 -0.34 -1.93
N MET A 65 -1.70 -0.61 -1.08
CA MET A 65 -1.44 -1.12 0.27
C MET A 65 -1.16 -2.62 0.28
N GLY A 66 -1.89 -3.39 -0.52
CA GLY A 66 -1.78 -4.85 -0.55
C GLY A 66 -0.48 -5.37 -1.18
N THR A 67 0.24 -4.53 -1.92
CA THR A 67 1.53 -4.86 -2.54
C THR A 67 2.71 -4.13 -1.90
N ALA A 68 2.48 -3.32 -0.88
CA ALA A 68 3.54 -2.62 -0.16
C ALA A 68 4.43 -3.60 0.62
N HIS A 69 5.69 -3.24 0.79
CA HIS A 69 6.66 -4.04 1.52
C HIS A 69 6.91 -3.49 2.92
N PRO A 70 7.00 -4.35 3.96
CA PRO A 70 7.46 -3.91 5.27
C PRO A 70 8.81 -3.18 5.15
N LEU A 71 8.93 -2.02 5.79
CA LEU A 71 10.14 -1.21 5.73
C LEU A 71 11.01 -1.51 6.94
N ALA A 72 12.23 -2.01 6.68
CA ALA A 72 13.21 -2.25 7.73
C ALA A 72 13.64 -0.93 8.40
N ASP A 73 13.79 -0.95 9.71
CA ASP A 73 14.29 0.18 10.46
C ASP A 73 15.82 0.29 10.29
N ALA A 74 16.26 1.20 9.44
CA ALA A 74 17.67 1.42 9.15
C ALA A 74 18.50 1.92 10.36
N THR A 75 17.84 2.30 11.45
CA THR A 75 18.52 2.72 12.68
C THR A 75 18.84 1.55 13.61
N ARG A 76 18.39 0.35 13.25
CA ARG A 76 18.55 -0.88 14.06
C ARG A 76 19.26 -1.96 13.24
N GLU A 77 20.19 -2.63 13.87
CA GLU A 77 20.97 -3.73 13.27
C GLU A 77 20.32 -5.11 13.47
N ASP A 78 19.22 -5.18 14.23
CA ASP A 78 18.55 -6.43 14.60
C ASP A 78 17.53 -6.93 13.58
N GLY A 79 17.40 -6.26 12.43
CA GLY A 79 16.45 -6.62 11.38
C GLY A 79 14.99 -6.26 11.69
N THR A 80 14.78 -5.44 12.71
CA THR A 80 13.44 -4.94 13.08
C THR A 80 12.85 -4.07 11.97
N PHE A 81 11.54 -4.13 11.81
CA PHE A 81 10.81 -3.29 10.88
C PHE A 81 10.15 -2.11 11.61
N TYR A 82 9.92 -1.02 10.88
CA TYR A 82 9.11 0.07 11.40
C TYR A 82 7.68 -0.37 11.71
N SER A 83 7.13 0.16 12.79
CA SER A 83 5.74 -0.07 13.16
C SER A 83 4.76 0.44 12.08
N PRO A 84 3.64 -0.26 11.82
CA PRO A 84 2.57 0.21 10.95
C PRO A 84 2.01 1.58 11.33
N ARG A 85 2.13 2.01 12.58
CA ARG A 85 1.76 3.37 13.00
C ARG A 85 2.62 4.45 12.35
N ARG A 86 3.87 4.12 11.98
CA ARG A 86 4.81 5.04 11.31
C ARG A 86 4.74 4.96 9.80
N VAL A 87 4.65 3.75 9.25
CA VAL A 87 4.84 3.50 7.82
C VAL A 87 3.59 2.91 7.13
N GLY A 88 2.50 2.71 7.87
CA GLY A 88 1.29 2.10 7.34
C GLY A 88 1.55 0.67 6.86
N ALA A 89 1.12 0.34 5.64
CA ALA A 89 1.36 -0.95 5.01
C ALA A 89 2.83 -1.18 4.60
N GLY A 90 3.65 -0.14 4.63
CA GLY A 90 5.06 -0.19 4.26
C GLY A 90 5.42 0.64 3.04
N LEU A 91 6.57 0.34 2.46
CA LEU A 91 7.09 1.01 1.27
C LEU A 91 6.28 0.63 0.04
N VAL A 92 5.80 1.63 -0.69
CA VAL A 92 5.06 1.42 -1.93
C VAL A 92 5.94 0.75 -3.00
N ASP A 93 5.37 -0.24 -3.69
CA ASP A 93 5.98 -0.88 -4.85
C ASP A 93 5.14 -0.55 -6.11
N ALA A 94 5.69 0.29 -6.97
CA ALA A 94 5.00 0.75 -8.17
C ALA A 94 4.76 -0.38 -9.18
N VAL A 95 5.71 -1.31 -9.30
CA VAL A 95 5.59 -2.45 -10.23
C VAL A 95 4.54 -3.41 -9.71
N ALA A 96 4.65 -3.84 -8.46
CA ALA A 96 3.69 -4.76 -7.87
C ALA A 96 2.27 -4.17 -7.85
N ALA A 97 2.11 -2.89 -7.50
CA ALA A 97 0.79 -2.23 -7.50
C ALA A 97 0.14 -2.15 -8.89
N THR A 98 0.95 -2.02 -9.95
CA THR A 98 0.44 -1.93 -11.32
C THR A 98 0.29 -3.27 -12.02
N THR A 99 0.91 -4.35 -11.53
CA THR A 99 0.95 -5.65 -12.21
C THR A 99 0.40 -6.82 -11.41
N SER A 100 0.17 -6.68 -10.09
CA SER A 100 -0.31 -7.78 -9.26
C SER A 100 -1.61 -8.39 -9.82
N PRO A 101 -1.66 -9.72 -10.01
CA PRO A 101 -2.88 -10.40 -10.44
C PRO A 101 -3.89 -10.60 -9.31
N VAL A 102 -3.52 -10.25 -8.07
CA VAL A 102 -4.34 -10.48 -6.88
C VAL A 102 -4.39 -9.22 -6.02
N TYR A 103 -5.53 -8.96 -5.42
CA TYR A 103 -5.67 -7.92 -4.40
C TYR A 103 -6.37 -8.45 -3.14
N PRO A 104 -5.97 -7.99 -1.94
CA PRO A 104 -6.60 -8.36 -0.68
C PRO A 104 -7.79 -7.45 -0.35
N THR A 105 -8.80 -7.99 0.33
CA THR A 105 -9.84 -7.21 1.01
C THR A 105 -10.10 -7.81 2.39
N VAL A 106 -10.42 -6.96 3.36
CA VAL A 106 -10.78 -7.40 4.72
C VAL A 106 -12.30 -7.41 4.85
N VAL A 107 -12.86 -8.55 5.27
CA VAL A 107 -14.31 -8.69 5.46
C VAL A 107 -14.74 -7.87 6.69
N GLY A 108 -15.75 -7.03 6.51
CA GLY A 108 -16.26 -6.19 7.58
C GLY A 108 -15.35 -5.01 7.95
N ALA A 109 -14.37 -4.68 7.10
CA ALA A 109 -13.56 -3.49 7.31
C ALA A 109 -14.42 -2.22 7.36
N ALA A 110 -14.09 -1.31 8.27
CA ALA A 110 -14.79 -0.01 8.39
C ALA A 110 -14.63 0.83 7.12
N ASP A 111 -13.51 0.67 6.42
CA ASP A 111 -13.25 1.26 5.11
C ASP A 111 -12.87 0.14 4.11
N PRO A 112 -13.78 -0.28 3.24
CA PRO A 112 -13.53 -1.36 2.28
C PRO A 112 -12.49 -0.99 1.21
N SER A 113 -12.10 0.29 1.09
CA SER A 113 -11.03 0.72 0.20
C SER A 113 -9.63 0.35 0.70
N ARG A 114 -9.51 -0.07 1.95
CA ARG A 114 -8.23 -0.38 2.60
C ARG A 114 -8.18 -1.85 3.03
N PRO A 115 -7.16 -2.61 2.63
CA PRO A 115 -6.94 -3.97 3.11
C PRO A 115 -6.37 -3.95 4.53
N LYS A 116 -7.14 -3.42 5.48
CA LYS A 116 -6.75 -3.17 6.87
C LYS A 116 -7.85 -3.65 7.80
N ALA A 117 -7.51 -4.48 8.79
CA ALA A 117 -8.34 -4.79 9.94
C ALA A 117 -7.90 -3.91 11.11
N ASP A 118 -8.82 -3.15 11.68
CA ASP A 118 -8.61 -2.45 12.95
C ASP A 118 -9.23 -3.31 14.05
N LEU A 119 -8.38 -3.95 14.84
CA LEU A 119 -8.79 -4.94 15.84
C LEU A 119 -9.00 -4.33 17.23
N GLY A 120 -8.71 -3.02 17.37
CA GLY A 120 -8.80 -2.33 18.67
C GLY A 120 -7.77 -2.83 19.69
N ASP A 121 -7.96 -2.42 20.93
CA ASP A 121 -7.14 -2.82 22.07
C ASP A 121 -7.78 -4.00 22.82
N GLY A 122 -6.97 -4.89 23.36
CA GLY A 122 -7.45 -5.99 24.19
C GLY A 122 -6.40 -7.09 24.41
N THR A 123 -6.69 -7.95 25.38
CA THR A 123 -5.86 -9.12 25.72
C THR A 123 -6.42 -10.43 25.18
N GLN A 124 -7.61 -10.39 24.59
CA GLN A 124 -8.24 -11.56 23.96
C GLN A 124 -7.71 -11.73 22.53
N GLY A 125 -7.77 -12.93 22.02
CA GLY A 125 -7.45 -13.18 20.63
C GLY A 125 -8.44 -12.53 19.67
N TRP A 126 -7.98 -12.14 18.50
CA TRP A 126 -8.82 -11.58 17.43
C TRP A 126 -8.89 -12.55 16.25
N THR A 127 -10.02 -12.55 15.59
CA THR A 127 -10.22 -13.26 14.33
C THR A 127 -10.72 -12.27 13.30
N PHE A 128 -10.10 -12.28 12.13
CA PHE A 128 -10.56 -11.51 10.98
C PHE A 128 -10.38 -12.33 9.71
N GLN A 129 -11.14 -12.01 8.70
CA GLN A 129 -11.12 -12.72 7.42
C GLN A 129 -10.57 -11.80 6.34
N VAL A 130 -9.63 -12.33 5.56
CA VAL A 130 -9.08 -11.67 4.37
C VAL A 130 -9.50 -12.49 3.15
N ASN A 131 -10.07 -11.81 2.17
CA ASN A 131 -10.32 -12.37 0.85
C ASN A 131 -9.18 -11.96 -0.10
N LEU A 132 -8.66 -12.92 -0.85
CA LEU A 132 -7.75 -12.68 -1.96
C LEU A 132 -8.53 -12.86 -3.26
N THR A 133 -8.65 -11.81 -4.05
CA THR A 133 -9.32 -11.86 -5.35
C THR A 133 -8.29 -11.96 -6.45
N ASN A 134 -8.31 -13.06 -7.19
CA ASN A 134 -7.50 -13.25 -8.40
C ASN A 134 -8.25 -12.65 -9.60
N VAL A 135 -7.61 -11.74 -10.32
CA VAL A 135 -8.16 -11.07 -11.52
C VAL A 135 -7.48 -11.54 -12.80
N SER A 136 -6.64 -12.56 -12.72
CA SER A 136 -5.99 -13.18 -13.88
C SER A 136 -6.66 -14.49 -14.28
N ASP A 137 -6.32 -14.97 -15.46
CA ASP A 137 -6.81 -16.26 -16.01
C ASP A 137 -5.99 -17.46 -15.49
N THR A 138 -4.99 -17.25 -14.67
CA THR A 138 -4.10 -18.30 -14.15
C THR A 138 -4.24 -18.46 -12.65
N ALA A 139 -4.06 -19.68 -12.16
CA ALA A 139 -4.01 -19.95 -10.74
C ALA A 139 -2.68 -19.48 -10.13
N HIS A 140 -2.75 -18.85 -8.96
CA HIS A 140 -1.59 -18.42 -8.20
C HIS A 140 -1.57 -19.08 -6.82
N THR A 141 -0.40 -19.49 -6.37
CA THR A 141 -0.19 -20.06 -5.03
C THR A 141 0.52 -19.04 -4.16
N TYR A 142 0.00 -18.83 -2.96
CA TYR A 142 0.55 -17.90 -1.98
C TYR A 142 0.90 -18.64 -0.69
N SER A 143 2.01 -18.26 -0.07
CA SER A 143 2.33 -18.65 1.29
C SER A 143 1.83 -17.58 2.24
N LEU A 144 1.11 -18.00 3.28
CA LEU A 144 0.68 -17.10 4.35
C LEU A 144 1.74 -17.06 5.44
N GLY A 145 2.23 -15.86 5.72
CA GLY A 145 3.12 -15.58 6.85
C GLY A 145 2.53 -14.48 7.72
N GLY A 146 2.95 -14.43 8.96
CA GLY A 146 2.59 -13.38 9.90
C GLY A 146 3.83 -12.75 10.52
N GLN A 147 3.80 -11.44 10.72
CA GLN A 147 4.85 -10.71 11.40
C GLN A 147 4.23 -9.72 12.40
N VAL A 148 4.69 -9.77 13.64
CA VAL A 148 4.30 -8.81 14.66
C VAL A 148 5.30 -7.65 14.63
N LEU A 149 4.79 -6.45 14.39
CA LEU A 149 5.58 -5.23 14.38
C LEU A 149 5.14 -4.37 15.56
N SER A 150 6.07 -4.10 16.48
CA SER A 150 5.80 -3.28 17.66
C SER A 150 6.67 -2.02 17.64
N GLU A 151 6.15 -0.94 18.24
CA GLU A 151 7.01 0.18 18.62
C GLU A 151 7.69 -0.20 19.94
N ASN A 152 9.01 -0.29 19.94
CA ASN A 152 9.75 -0.26 21.18
C ASN A 152 9.84 1.21 21.62
N VAL A 153 9.21 1.50 22.72
CA VAL A 153 9.30 2.78 23.44
C VAL A 153 10.62 2.85 24.19
#